data_b9dac4f0ee1fb57d323a7427373be87e
#
_entry.id   b9dac4f0ee1fb57d323a7427373be87e
#
_cell.length_a   1.000
_cell.length_b   1.000
_cell.length_c   1.000
_cell.angle_alpha   90.00
_cell.angle_beta   90.00
_cell.angle_gamma   90.00
#
_symmetry.space_group_name_H-M   'P 1'
#
loop_
_entity.id
_entity.type
_entity.pdbx_description
1 polymer ?
#
loop_
_entity_poly.entity_id
_entity_poly.type
_entity_poly.pdbx_seq_one_letter_code
_entity_poly.pdbx_strand_id
1 'polypeptide(L)'
;DRPIIHNFMGRITAFDHYNLGADLDISSWDSYPMGFLLDRVGADETAQAHYLRQGDPDFQAFHHDLYRATSAGRWWVMEQQPGPVNWAPWNPAPLPGMPRLWAWEAFAHGAETVCYFRWRQAPFAQEQMHAGLLRPDRSPAPALAEAAQVAAELAEAPDVGTARAPVALVFDYDSAYAWESQPQGADFDYFQLVFDCYRALRRAGLSVDILPKTVDPSAYKITFAPGLLTVPESLQGGLVVAGPRAGSKTEELTIPEGLGPDIKGLSTKVTFVESLPPFAPMALEGGGAFMKWREALETRDSVILHLEEGAPAAVRKGQMIYIAGWPDATGWRRLLDMLAEQAGLDLMDLPPDLRLRETDSHRFWFNYGPRAVTYQNITLPAAGVHWEVK
;
A
#
# COMPACT_ATOMS: atom_id res chain seq x y z
N ASP A 1 24.74 -9.81 -22.85
CA ASP A 1 24.30 -8.61 -22.16
C ASP A 1 23.85 -9.00 -20.76
N ARG A 2 24.03 -8.11 -19.78
CA ARG A 2 23.61 -8.34 -18.39
C ARG A 2 22.40 -7.45 -18.10
N PRO A 3 21.43 -7.91 -17.30
CA PRO A 3 20.30 -7.08 -16.92
C PRO A 3 20.75 -5.87 -16.09
N ILE A 4 20.10 -4.73 -16.33
CA ILE A 4 20.28 -3.50 -15.57
C ILE A 4 19.25 -3.49 -14.45
N ILE A 5 19.72 -3.25 -13.23
CA ILE A 5 18.89 -3.20 -12.02
C ILE A 5 19.28 -1.98 -11.18
N HIS A 6 18.32 -1.38 -10.52
CA HIS A 6 18.54 -0.29 -9.56
C HIS A 6 17.67 -0.52 -8.32
N ASN A 7 18.24 -0.31 -7.12
CA ASN A 7 17.51 -0.44 -5.87
C ASN A 7 16.91 0.89 -5.43
N PHE A 8 15.61 0.88 -5.25
CA PHE A 8 14.80 1.98 -4.74
C PHE A 8 14.66 1.91 -3.21
N MET A 9 14.10 2.94 -2.60
CA MET A 9 13.83 3.00 -1.16
C MET A 9 12.34 3.17 -0.88
N GLY A 10 11.89 2.67 0.27
CA GLY A 10 10.50 2.86 0.70
C GLY A 10 10.17 4.33 0.94
N ARG A 11 8.99 4.77 0.46
CA ARG A 11 8.43 6.13 0.58
C ARG A 11 9.38 7.23 0.09
N ILE A 12 10.01 7.02 -1.03
CA ILE A 12 10.72 8.06 -1.76
C ILE A 12 9.84 8.50 -2.93
N THR A 13 9.48 9.78 -2.94
CA THR A 13 8.65 10.40 -3.99
C THR A 13 9.40 11.48 -4.77
N ALA A 14 10.71 11.62 -4.54
CA ALA A 14 11.54 12.66 -5.15
C ALA A 14 11.71 12.51 -6.68
N PHE A 15 11.37 11.36 -7.23
CA PHE A 15 11.40 11.08 -8.68
C PHE A 15 10.35 10.02 -9.04
N ASP A 16 10.00 9.98 -10.33
CA ASP A 16 9.02 9.03 -10.87
C ASP A 16 9.68 7.68 -11.14
N HIS A 17 9.31 6.68 -10.34
CA HIS A 17 9.84 5.31 -10.46
C HIS A 17 9.30 4.58 -11.70
N TYR A 18 8.12 4.93 -12.23
CA TYR A 18 7.62 4.34 -13.47
C TYR A 18 8.47 4.77 -14.66
N ASN A 19 8.78 6.08 -14.75
CA ASN A 19 9.62 6.62 -15.81
C ASN A 19 11.03 6.05 -15.73
N LEU A 20 11.64 6.02 -14.54
CA LEU A 20 12.98 5.46 -14.37
C LEU A 20 13.00 3.94 -14.60
N GLY A 21 12.00 3.25 -14.11
CA GLY A 21 11.87 1.79 -14.20
C GLY A 21 11.66 1.30 -15.64
N ALA A 22 11.14 2.14 -16.54
CA ALA A 22 10.98 1.80 -17.95
C ALA A 22 12.33 1.49 -18.66
N ASP A 23 13.42 2.05 -18.17
CA ASP A 23 14.78 1.83 -18.69
C ASP A 23 15.53 0.67 -17.98
N LEU A 24 14.89 0.03 -16.98
CA LEU A 24 15.46 -1.08 -16.22
C LEU A 24 14.91 -2.42 -16.68
N ASP A 25 15.73 -3.44 -16.67
CA ASP A 25 15.30 -4.84 -16.87
C ASP A 25 14.59 -5.38 -15.63
N ILE A 26 15.04 -4.95 -14.43
CA ILE A 26 14.52 -5.41 -13.14
C ILE A 26 14.50 -4.21 -12.19
N SER A 27 13.35 -3.95 -11.57
CA SER A 27 13.26 -3.06 -10.43
C SER A 27 13.69 -3.78 -9.16
N SER A 28 14.30 -3.08 -8.23
CA SER A 28 14.52 -3.62 -6.89
C SER A 28 14.37 -2.54 -5.82
N TRP A 29 14.22 -2.96 -4.58
CA TRP A 29 14.13 -2.02 -3.49
C TRP A 29 14.70 -2.59 -2.18
N ASP A 30 14.97 -1.68 -1.26
CA ASP A 30 15.55 -1.97 0.05
C ASP A 30 14.44 -1.99 1.09
N SER A 31 14.19 -3.17 1.66
CA SER A 31 13.09 -3.45 2.58
C SER A 31 13.60 -3.54 4.02
N TYR A 32 13.28 -2.51 4.82
CA TYR A 32 13.64 -2.41 6.24
C TYR A 32 12.39 -2.20 7.10
N PRO A 33 11.51 -3.21 7.24
CA PRO A 33 10.17 -3.02 7.80
C PRO A 33 10.14 -2.38 9.18
N MET A 34 11.06 -2.77 10.07
CA MET A 34 11.12 -2.23 11.43
C MET A 34 11.69 -0.81 11.48
N GLY A 35 12.74 -0.54 10.69
CA GLY A 35 13.30 0.80 10.58
C GLY A 35 12.28 1.77 9.99
N PHE A 36 11.59 1.38 8.95
CA PHE A 36 10.57 2.22 8.29
C PHE A 36 9.34 2.46 9.16
N LEU A 37 8.94 1.50 10.02
CA LEU A 37 7.85 1.71 10.98
C LEU A 37 8.08 2.97 11.84
N LEU A 38 9.31 3.19 12.25
CA LEU A 38 9.69 4.27 13.16
C LEU A 38 10.09 5.58 12.45
N ASP A 39 10.43 5.50 11.16
CA ASP A 39 10.98 6.62 10.38
C ASP A 39 10.03 7.11 9.27
N ARG A 40 9.27 6.21 8.60
CA ARG A 40 8.59 6.54 7.33
C ARG A 40 7.11 6.22 7.26
N VAL A 41 6.61 5.28 8.05
CA VAL A 41 5.20 4.84 7.96
C VAL A 41 4.22 5.93 8.40
N GLY A 42 4.64 6.79 9.33
CA GLY A 42 3.74 7.76 9.96
C GLY A 42 2.75 7.13 10.94
N ALA A 43 3.10 5.97 11.50
CA ALA A 43 2.31 5.26 12.49
C ALA A 43 2.30 6.01 13.83
N ASP A 44 1.17 5.98 14.56
CA ASP A 44 1.09 6.49 15.91
C ASP A 44 1.87 5.61 16.92
N GLU A 45 2.07 6.10 18.14
CA GLU A 45 2.83 5.41 19.18
C GLU A 45 2.24 4.03 19.53
N THR A 46 0.92 3.87 19.43
CA THR A 46 0.24 2.59 19.72
C THR A 46 0.58 1.56 18.66
N ALA A 47 0.49 1.93 17.39
CA ALA A 47 0.85 1.07 16.28
C ALA A 47 2.36 0.80 16.25
N GLN A 48 3.21 1.80 16.54
CA GLN A 48 4.65 1.63 16.69
C GLN A 48 5.00 0.63 17.79
N ALA A 49 4.37 0.75 18.96
CA ALA A 49 4.60 -0.17 20.07
C ALA A 49 4.13 -1.61 19.75
N HIS A 50 2.99 -1.75 19.05
CA HIS A 50 2.44 -3.06 18.69
C HIS A 50 3.31 -3.78 17.66
N TYR A 51 3.77 -3.07 16.62
CA TYR A 51 4.54 -3.63 15.51
C TYR A 51 6.06 -3.39 15.61
N LEU A 52 6.56 -3.00 16.80
CA LEU A 52 7.95 -2.58 17.02
C LEU A 52 8.98 -3.59 16.49
N ARG A 53 8.68 -4.88 16.59
CA ARG A 53 9.57 -5.97 16.22
C ARG A 53 9.14 -6.74 14.97
N GLN A 54 8.14 -6.23 14.26
CA GLN A 54 7.54 -6.84 13.06
C GLN A 54 7.59 -5.93 11.83
N GLY A 55 7.55 -4.60 12.04
CA GLY A 55 7.27 -3.64 10.99
C GLY A 55 5.77 -3.53 10.69
N ASP A 56 5.39 -2.47 9.99
CA ASP A 56 3.99 -2.27 9.57
C ASP A 56 3.57 -3.36 8.57
N PRO A 57 2.41 -4.02 8.77
CA PRO A 57 1.99 -5.17 7.95
C PRO A 57 1.59 -4.81 6.51
N ASP A 58 1.47 -3.54 6.17
CA ASP A 58 1.03 -3.11 4.85
C ASP A 58 2.10 -2.29 4.10
N PHE A 59 3.09 -1.71 4.80
CA PHE A 59 4.07 -0.82 4.19
C PHE A 59 5.03 -1.56 3.25
N GLN A 60 5.52 -2.74 3.66
CA GLN A 60 6.36 -3.58 2.81
C GLN A 60 5.58 -4.02 1.57
N ALA A 61 4.37 -4.54 1.76
CA ALA A 61 3.51 -5.02 0.68
C ALA A 61 3.15 -3.90 -0.33
N PHE A 62 2.91 -2.67 0.14
CA PHE A 62 2.70 -1.51 -0.74
C PHE A 62 3.87 -1.32 -1.70
N HIS A 63 5.09 -1.37 -1.20
CA HIS A 63 6.28 -1.19 -2.04
C HIS A 63 6.56 -2.38 -2.95
N HIS A 64 6.23 -3.61 -2.53
CA HIS A 64 6.26 -4.77 -3.41
C HIS A 64 5.34 -4.58 -4.62
N ASP A 65 4.10 -4.15 -4.40
CA ASP A 65 3.12 -3.93 -5.47
C ASP A 65 3.50 -2.71 -6.34
N LEU A 66 4.06 -1.65 -5.75
CA LEU A 66 4.52 -0.46 -6.49
C LEU A 66 5.69 -0.81 -7.42
N TYR A 67 6.74 -1.45 -6.89
CA TYR A 67 7.95 -1.72 -7.67
C TYR A 67 7.76 -2.86 -8.67
N ARG A 68 6.82 -3.78 -8.43
CA ARG A 68 6.41 -4.74 -9.46
C ARG A 68 5.87 -4.04 -10.72
N ALA A 69 5.25 -2.88 -10.60
CA ALA A 69 4.67 -2.15 -11.74
C ALA A 69 5.69 -1.30 -12.52
N THR A 70 6.94 -1.18 -12.07
CA THR A 70 7.91 -0.22 -12.63
C THR A 70 8.83 -0.81 -13.72
N SER A 71 9.04 -2.14 -13.78
CA SER A 71 9.93 -2.80 -14.75
C SER A 71 9.28 -4.03 -15.38
N ALA A 72 8.25 -3.84 -16.18
CA ALA A 72 7.55 -4.93 -16.89
C ALA A 72 7.16 -6.14 -15.99
N GLY A 73 6.99 -5.92 -14.71
CA GLY A 73 6.62 -6.93 -13.73
C GLY A 73 7.77 -7.68 -13.06
N ARG A 74 9.02 -7.44 -13.46
CA ARG A 74 10.19 -8.08 -12.86
C ARG A 74 10.73 -7.23 -11.71
N TRP A 75 10.88 -7.84 -10.52
CA TRP A 75 11.38 -7.09 -9.37
C TRP A 75 12.04 -7.98 -8.31
N TRP A 76 12.94 -7.39 -7.52
CA TRP A 76 13.68 -8.03 -6.44
C TRP A 76 13.62 -7.21 -5.15
N VAL A 77 13.79 -7.87 -4.01
CA VAL A 77 14.24 -7.20 -2.80
C VAL A 77 15.77 -7.23 -2.81
N MET A 78 16.40 -6.05 -2.96
CA MET A 78 17.86 -5.97 -3.02
C MET A 78 18.47 -6.01 -1.63
N GLU A 79 17.79 -5.40 -0.66
CA GLU A 79 18.25 -5.38 0.74
C GLU A 79 17.07 -5.71 1.65
N GLN A 80 16.99 -6.96 2.11
CA GLN A 80 16.03 -7.35 3.15
C GLN A 80 16.70 -7.24 4.52
N GLN A 81 16.01 -6.61 5.45
CA GLN A 81 16.43 -6.48 6.85
C GLN A 81 16.59 -7.86 7.52
N PRO A 82 17.80 -8.24 8.03
CA PRO A 82 18.01 -9.52 8.71
C PRO A 82 17.94 -9.39 10.24
N GLY A 83 17.94 -8.16 10.78
CA GLY A 83 18.03 -7.89 12.20
C GLY A 83 18.02 -6.40 12.51
N PRO A 84 18.54 -5.94 13.65
CA PRO A 84 18.67 -4.52 13.95
C PRO A 84 19.41 -3.76 12.84
N VAL A 85 18.90 -2.57 12.49
CA VAL A 85 19.62 -1.60 11.67
C VAL A 85 20.39 -0.63 12.56
N ASN A 86 21.00 0.43 12.01
CA ASN A 86 21.78 1.41 12.79
C ASN A 86 21.32 2.85 12.58
N TRP A 87 20.31 3.08 11.74
CA TRP A 87 19.92 4.42 11.29
C TRP A 87 18.52 4.85 11.76
N ALA A 88 17.67 3.90 12.21
CA ALA A 88 16.36 4.25 12.76
C ALA A 88 16.49 4.86 14.17
N PRO A 89 15.51 5.61 14.67
CA PRO A 89 15.51 6.16 16.01
C PRO A 89 15.72 5.10 17.11
N TRP A 90 15.13 3.91 16.92
CA TRP A 90 15.33 2.72 17.76
C TRP A 90 15.48 1.48 16.88
N ASN A 91 16.37 0.59 17.26
CA ASN A 91 16.77 -0.54 16.42
C ASN A 91 16.64 -1.88 17.18
N PRO A 92 15.41 -2.34 17.48
CA PRO A 92 15.18 -3.61 18.15
C PRO A 92 15.52 -4.79 17.23
N ALA A 93 15.64 -5.99 17.83
CA ALA A 93 15.71 -7.22 17.05
C ALA A 93 14.30 -7.67 16.62
N PRO A 94 14.13 -8.27 15.43
CA PRO A 94 12.85 -8.81 15.00
C PRO A 94 12.37 -9.95 15.90
N LEU A 95 11.06 -10.21 15.88
CA LEU A 95 10.55 -11.46 16.44
C LEU A 95 11.09 -12.64 15.61
N PRO A 96 11.39 -13.78 16.27
CA PRO A 96 11.72 -15.00 15.55
C PRO A 96 10.61 -15.37 14.55
N GLY A 97 10.97 -15.62 13.29
CA GLY A 97 10.08 -15.88 12.18
C GLY A 97 9.85 -14.68 11.26
N MET A 98 10.16 -13.45 11.68
CA MET A 98 9.92 -12.27 10.84
C MET A 98 10.81 -12.20 9.58
N PRO A 99 12.13 -12.48 9.61
CA PRO A 99 12.92 -12.57 8.39
C PRO A 99 12.36 -13.56 7.36
N ARG A 100 11.82 -14.69 7.83
CA ARG A 100 11.13 -15.66 6.96
C ARG A 100 9.81 -15.09 6.43
N LEU A 101 8.99 -14.46 7.28
CA LEU A 101 7.70 -13.89 6.86
C LEU A 101 7.91 -12.81 5.81
N TRP A 102 8.84 -11.87 6.00
CA TRP A 102 9.12 -10.81 5.04
C TRP A 102 9.57 -11.35 3.68
N ALA A 103 10.42 -12.37 3.68
CA ALA A 103 10.86 -13.00 2.44
C ALA A 103 9.69 -13.70 1.70
N TRP A 104 8.86 -14.45 2.41
CA TRP A 104 7.70 -15.10 1.82
C TRP A 104 6.65 -14.10 1.32
N GLU A 105 6.45 -12.97 2.02
CA GLU A 105 5.56 -11.92 1.50
C GLU A 105 6.09 -11.35 0.18
N ALA A 106 7.41 -11.10 0.06
CA ALA A 106 8.01 -10.67 -1.20
C ALA A 106 7.74 -11.68 -2.33
N PHE A 107 7.95 -12.99 -2.10
CA PHE A 107 7.67 -14.01 -3.10
C PHE A 107 6.18 -14.12 -3.42
N ALA A 108 5.30 -14.03 -2.45
CA ALA A 108 3.85 -14.01 -2.68
C ALA A 108 3.39 -12.79 -3.50
N HIS A 109 4.15 -11.68 -3.47
CA HIS A 109 3.95 -10.50 -4.33
C HIS A 109 4.72 -10.59 -5.66
N GLY A 110 5.44 -11.68 -5.93
CA GLY A 110 6.09 -11.98 -7.20
C GLY A 110 7.55 -11.53 -7.30
N ALA A 111 8.25 -11.36 -6.18
CA ALA A 111 9.68 -11.15 -6.23
C ALA A 111 10.40 -12.37 -6.86
N GLU A 112 11.32 -12.13 -7.77
CA GLU A 112 12.19 -13.18 -8.30
C GLU A 112 13.32 -13.54 -7.33
N THR A 113 13.70 -12.59 -6.47
CA THR A 113 14.85 -12.74 -5.56
C THR A 113 14.70 -11.87 -4.33
N VAL A 114 15.12 -12.41 -3.18
CA VAL A 114 15.28 -11.68 -1.93
C VAL A 114 16.74 -11.77 -1.49
N CYS A 115 17.45 -10.63 -1.48
CA CYS A 115 18.80 -10.50 -0.99
C CYS A 115 18.77 -9.89 0.41
N TYR A 116 19.66 -10.32 1.28
CA TYR A 116 19.75 -9.76 2.64
C TYR A 116 20.90 -8.76 2.73
N PHE A 117 20.65 -7.60 3.29
CA PHE A 117 21.72 -6.70 3.67
C PHE A 117 21.98 -6.82 5.16
N ARG A 118 23.05 -7.50 5.54
CA ARG A 118 24.17 -7.97 4.71
C ARG A 118 24.54 -9.43 5.04
N TRP A 119 25.44 -10.00 4.25
CA TRP A 119 25.97 -11.34 4.51
C TRP A 119 26.65 -11.44 5.90
N ARG A 120 27.53 -10.49 6.23
CA ARG A 120 28.22 -10.45 7.52
C ARG A 120 28.20 -9.04 8.11
N GLN A 121 27.82 -8.91 9.36
CA GLN A 121 27.91 -7.67 10.12
C GLN A 121 29.36 -7.16 10.11
N ALA A 122 29.54 -5.90 9.81
CA ALA A 122 30.88 -5.31 9.67
C ALA A 122 31.57 -5.25 11.05
N PRO A 123 32.81 -5.77 11.17
CA PRO A 123 33.58 -5.65 12.42
C PRO A 123 34.27 -4.28 12.57
N PHE A 124 34.15 -3.40 11.57
CA PHE A 124 34.78 -2.07 11.49
C PHE A 124 33.92 -1.12 10.65
N ALA A 125 34.35 0.13 10.55
CA ALA A 125 33.65 1.22 9.85
C ALA A 125 32.32 1.65 10.48
N GLN A 126 31.45 2.31 9.71
CA GLN A 126 30.31 3.04 10.27
C GLN A 126 29.11 2.15 10.62
N GLU A 127 28.82 1.12 9.83
CA GLU A 127 27.63 0.30 9.99
C GLU A 127 27.86 -0.94 10.89
N GLN A 128 28.63 -0.78 11.95
CA GLN A 128 28.95 -1.89 12.85
C GLN A 128 27.72 -2.43 13.61
N MET A 129 26.70 -1.59 13.82
CA MET A 129 25.46 -2.01 14.47
C MET A 129 24.46 -2.65 13.49
N HIS A 130 24.65 -2.50 12.18
CA HIS A 130 23.78 -3.08 11.17
C HIS A 130 23.98 -4.61 11.12
N ALA A 131 22.95 -5.35 11.48
CA ALA A 131 23.01 -6.81 11.52
C ALA A 131 23.28 -7.43 10.15
N GLY A 132 23.89 -8.61 10.16
CA GLY A 132 24.04 -9.46 8.97
C GLY A 132 23.50 -10.87 9.24
N LEU A 133 23.57 -11.74 8.24
CA LEU A 133 23.30 -13.17 8.38
C LEU A 133 24.40 -13.86 9.21
N LEU A 134 25.60 -13.30 9.19
CA LEU A 134 26.69 -13.68 10.09
C LEU A 134 27.05 -12.53 11.03
N ARG A 135 27.46 -12.86 12.26
CA ARG A 135 28.03 -11.90 13.20
C ARG A 135 29.44 -11.45 12.78
N PRO A 136 30.03 -10.43 13.43
CA PRO A 136 31.39 -9.97 13.11
C PRO A 136 32.47 -11.07 13.21
N ASP A 137 32.31 -12.03 14.12
CA ASP A 137 33.18 -13.19 14.30
C ASP A 137 32.92 -14.34 13.32
N ARG A 138 32.02 -14.17 12.36
CA ARG A 138 31.55 -15.15 11.37
C ARG A 138 30.63 -16.25 11.92
N SER A 139 30.25 -16.21 13.19
CA SER A 139 29.23 -17.12 13.71
C SER A 139 27.85 -16.81 13.13
N PRO A 140 26.95 -17.80 13.02
CA PRO A 140 25.59 -17.58 12.52
C PRO A 140 24.80 -16.58 13.36
N ALA A 141 24.17 -15.59 12.72
CA ALA A 141 23.15 -14.76 13.33
C ALA A 141 21.75 -15.43 13.21
N PRO A 142 20.75 -15.04 14.00
CA PRO A 142 19.44 -15.70 13.99
C PRO A 142 18.79 -15.79 12.60
N ALA A 143 18.86 -14.74 11.80
CA ALA A 143 18.22 -14.69 10.47
C ALA A 143 18.85 -15.68 9.47
N LEU A 144 20.07 -16.19 9.68
CA LEU A 144 20.66 -17.15 8.76
C LEU A 144 19.85 -18.46 8.71
N ALA A 145 19.38 -18.95 9.84
CA ALA A 145 18.57 -20.17 9.89
C ALA A 145 17.22 -19.97 9.16
N GLU A 146 16.60 -18.80 9.33
CA GLU A 146 15.35 -18.46 8.66
C GLU A 146 15.55 -18.30 7.15
N ALA A 147 16.62 -17.66 6.68
CA ALA A 147 16.96 -17.55 5.29
C ALA A 147 17.25 -18.94 4.64
N ALA A 148 17.92 -19.82 5.36
CA ALA A 148 18.14 -21.19 4.91
C ALA A 148 16.83 -21.99 4.84
N GLN A 149 15.92 -21.78 5.79
CA GLN A 149 14.59 -22.38 5.76
C GLN A 149 13.79 -21.90 4.54
N VAL A 150 13.76 -20.61 4.25
CA VAL A 150 13.10 -20.05 3.05
C VAL A 150 13.66 -20.69 1.78
N ALA A 151 15.00 -20.80 1.68
CA ALA A 151 15.63 -21.42 0.51
C ALA A 151 15.23 -22.91 0.34
N ALA A 152 15.12 -23.66 1.43
CA ALA A 152 14.66 -25.05 1.40
C ALA A 152 13.17 -25.14 1.01
N GLU A 153 12.32 -24.30 1.57
CA GLU A 153 10.90 -24.24 1.26
C GLU A 153 10.66 -23.87 -0.21
N LEU A 154 11.41 -22.91 -0.77
CA LEU A 154 11.34 -22.53 -2.18
C LEU A 154 11.78 -23.65 -3.12
N ALA A 155 12.75 -24.47 -2.73
CA ALA A 155 13.23 -25.60 -3.53
C ALA A 155 12.15 -26.72 -3.64
N GLU A 156 11.26 -26.82 -2.68
CA GLU A 156 10.19 -27.80 -2.62
C GLU A 156 8.84 -27.24 -3.10
N ALA A 157 8.68 -25.92 -3.01
CA ALA A 157 7.45 -25.25 -3.40
C ALA A 157 7.31 -25.24 -4.93
N PRO A 158 6.11 -25.50 -5.48
CA PRO A 158 5.85 -25.20 -6.88
C PRO A 158 5.99 -23.71 -7.15
N ASP A 159 6.10 -23.34 -8.42
CA ASP A 159 6.04 -21.93 -8.82
C ASP A 159 4.78 -21.29 -8.21
N VAL A 160 5.01 -20.32 -7.33
CA VAL A 160 3.92 -19.65 -6.60
C VAL A 160 3.12 -18.72 -7.50
N GLY A 161 3.64 -18.42 -8.71
CA GLY A 161 2.98 -17.57 -9.70
C GLY A 161 2.68 -16.16 -9.21
N THR A 162 2.30 -15.31 -10.12
CA THR A 162 1.67 -14.02 -9.81
C THR A 162 0.47 -13.82 -10.70
N ALA A 163 -0.70 -13.67 -10.10
CA ALA A 163 -1.86 -13.26 -10.83
C ALA A 163 -2.05 -11.75 -10.75
N ARG A 164 -2.70 -11.18 -11.76
CA ARG A 164 -3.25 -9.83 -11.65
C ARG A 164 -4.21 -9.81 -10.46
N ALA A 165 -4.04 -8.81 -9.60
CA ALA A 165 -4.95 -8.59 -8.49
C ALA A 165 -6.35 -8.17 -8.98
N PRO A 166 -7.42 -8.45 -8.24
CA PRO A 166 -8.78 -8.04 -8.62
C PRO A 166 -8.99 -6.53 -8.51
N VAL A 167 -8.15 -5.83 -7.77
CA VAL A 167 -8.25 -4.40 -7.46
C VAL A 167 -7.01 -3.67 -7.94
N ALA A 168 -7.19 -2.53 -8.61
CA ALA A 168 -6.13 -1.58 -8.92
C ALA A 168 -6.18 -0.39 -7.97
N LEU A 169 -5.01 0.12 -7.61
CA LEU A 169 -4.82 1.38 -6.89
C LEU A 169 -3.86 2.26 -7.69
N VAL A 170 -4.30 3.45 -8.05
CA VAL A 170 -3.47 4.39 -8.79
C VAL A 170 -2.54 5.13 -7.84
N PHE A 171 -1.25 5.14 -8.15
CA PHE A 171 -0.25 6.00 -7.54
C PHE A 171 0.37 6.88 -8.62
N ASP A 172 0.32 8.19 -8.47
CA ASP A 172 0.73 9.18 -9.49
C ASP A 172 1.76 10.15 -8.92
N TYR A 173 2.95 10.15 -9.49
CA TYR A 173 4.05 11.00 -9.02
C TYR A 173 3.80 12.49 -9.30
N ASP A 174 3.15 12.85 -10.41
CA ASP A 174 2.80 14.23 -10.70
C ASP A 174 1.86 14.80 -9.63
N SER A 175 0.89 14.01 -9.18
CA SER A 175 0.02 14.37 -8.06
C SER A 175 0.81 14.50 -6.76
N ALA A 176 1.76 13.60 -6.48
CA ALA A 176 2.61 13.69 -5.30
C ALA A 176 3.42 15.00 -5.30
N TYR A 177 4.06 15.36 -6.41
CA TYR A 177 4.83 16.61 -6.55
C TYR A 177 3.96 17.85 -6.38
N ALA A 178 2.77 17.86 -7.00
CA ALA A 178 1.86 19.00 -6.90
C ALA A 178 1.32 19.16 -5.48
N TRP A 179 1.02 18.08 -4.77
CA TRP A 179 0.62 18.11 -3.36
C TRP A 179 1.72 18.61 -2.44
N GLU A 180 2.97 18.20 -2.67
CA GLU A 180 4.13 18.63 -1.89
C GLU A 180 4.43 20.13 -2.09
N SER A 181 4.31 20.61 -3.35
CA SER A 181 4.56 22.01 -3.68
C SER A 181 3.40 22.97 -3.30
N GLN A 182 2.18 22.44 -3.14
CA GLN A 182 0.99 23.21 -2.76
C GLN A 182 0.26 22.53 -1.57
N PRO A 183 0.82 22.58 -0.35
CA PRO A 183 0.23 21.92 0.80
C PRO A 183 -1.18 22.44 1.08
N GLN A 184 -2.08 21.51 1.37
CA GLN A 184 -3.53 21.76 1.53
C GLN A 184 -3.99 21.70 2.99
N GLY A 185 -3.08 21.45 3.91
CA GLY A 185 -3.29 21.34 5.34
C GLY A 185 -2.03 20.81 6.02
N ALA A 186 -1.99 20.82 7.35
CA ALA A 186 -0.81 20.43 8.12
C ALA A 186 -0.40 18.97 7.92
N ASP A 187 -1.36 18.10 7.64
CA ASP A 187 -1.20 16.64 7.59
C ASP A 187 -1.82 16.02 6.32
N PHE A 188 -2.08 16.82 5.29
CA PHE A 188 -2.47 16.30 3.98
C PHE A 188 -1.23 15.85 3.21
N ASP A 189 -1.04 14.55 3.15
CA ASP A 189 0.08 13.89 2.46
C ASP A 189 -0.49 12.91 1.43
N TYR A 190 -0.11 13.06 0.15
CA TYR A 190 -0.64 12.24 -0.95
C TYR A 190 -0.29 10.76 -0.76
N PHE A 191 0.98 10.47 -0.40
CA PHE A 191 1.38 9.09 -0.14
C PHE A 191 0.51 8.46 0.96
N GLN A 192 0.28 9.21 2.06
CA GLN A 192 -0.52 8.70 3.17
C GLN A 192 -1.98 8.44 2.77
N LEU A 193 -2.58 9.30 1.94
CA LEU A 193 -3.94 9.09 1.42
C LEU A 193 -4.04 7.78 0.63
N VAL A 194 -3.10 7.56 -0.30
CA VAL A 194 -3.07 6.35 -1.12
C VAL A 194 -2.75 5.13 -0.25
N PHE A 195 -1.85 5.26 0.71
CA PHE A 195 -1.48 4.18 1.63
C PHE A 195 -2.62 3.81 2.59
N ASP A 196 -3.40 4.75 3.08
CA ASP A 196 -4.58 4.46 3.91
C ASP A 196 -5.65 3.71 3.10
N CYS A 197 -5.85 4.05 1.83
CA CYS A 197 -6.69 3.28 0.91
C CYS A 197 -6.15 1.85 0.73
N TYR A 198 -4.87 1.69 0.43
CA TYR A 198 -4.22 0.38 0.29
C TYR A 198 -4.38 -0.48 1.53
N ARG A 199 -4.13 0.09 2.71
CA ARG A 199 -4.29 -0.58 4.00
C ARG A 199 -5.73 -1.07 4.21
N ALA A 200 -6.72 -0.26 3.85
CA ALA A 200 -8.13 -0.66 3.94
C ALA A 200 -8.47 -1.83 3.02
N LEU A 201 -7.96 -1.84 1.80
CA LEU A 201 -8.11 -2.93 0.84
C LEU A 201 -7.47 -4.23 1.37
N ARG A 202 -6.25 -4.15 1.88
CA ARG A 202 -5.54 -5.30 2.46
C ARG A 202 -6.25 -5.87 3.70
N ARG A 203 -6.80 -5.01 4.56
CA ARG A 203 -7.59 -5.44 5.72
C ARG A 203 -8.89 -6.13 5.34
N ALA A 204 -9.44 -5.81 4.19
CA ALA A 204 -10.61 -6.49 3.62
C ALA A 204 -10.25 -7.82 2.90
N GLY A 205 -9.00 -8.28 2.98
CA GLY A 205 -8.55 -9.53 2.37
C GLY A 205 -8.29 -9.44 0.86
N LEU A 206 -8.16 -8.24 0.31
CA LEU A 206 -7.97 -8.03 -1.12
C LEU A 206 -6.49 -7.96 -1.50
N SER A 207 -6.12 -8.63 -2.58
CA SER A 207 -4.87 -8.40 -3.30
C SER A 207 -5.03 -7.16 -4.17
N VAL A 208 -3.97 -6.36 -4.28
CA VAL A 208 -3.98 -5.05 -4.95
C VAL A 208 -2.81 -4.96 -5.93
N ASP A 209 -3.02 -4.39 -7.10
CA ASP A 209 -1.97 -3.91 -7.99
C ASP A 209 -1.86 -2.39 -7.87
N ILE A 210 -0.65 -1.85 -7.65
CA ILE A 210 -0.40 -0.42 -7.66
C ILE A 210 0.12 -0.03 -9.03
N LEU A 211 -0.51 0.96 -9.68
CA LEU A 211 -0.32 1.24 -11.10
C LEU A 211 -0.28 2.76 -11.37
N PRO A 212 0.35 3.19 -12.47
CA PRO A 212 0.29 4.58 -12.90
C PRO A 212 -1.12 4.97 -13.36
N LYS A 213 -1.39 6.28 -13.48
CA LYS A 213 -2.68 6.82 -13.97
C LYS A 213 -3.06 6.40 -15.39
N THR A 214 -2.13 5.83 -16.13
CA THR A 214 -2.35 5.31 -17.51
C THR A 214 -2.92 3.88 -17.53
N VAL A 215 -3.20 3.28 -16.37
CA VAL A 215 -3.80 1.94 -16.26
C VAL A 215 -5.13 1.84 -17.03
N ASP A 216 -5.38 0.67 -17.61
CA ASP A 216 -6.70 0.32 -18.14
C ASP A 216 -7.57 -0.24 -17.00
N PRO A 217 -8.57 0.51 -16.50
CA PRO A 217 -9.40 0.05 -15.38
C PRO A 217 -10.34 -1.10 -15.77
N SER A 218 -10.60 -1.32 -17.06
CA SER A 218 -11.45 -2.43 -17.52
C SER A 218 -10.86 -3.80 -17.24
N ALA A 219 -9.55 -3.85 -16.97
CA ALA A 219 -8.83 -5.06 -16.61
C ALA A 219 -9.01 -5.49 -15.14
N TYR A 220 -9.66 -4.64 -14.33
CA TYR A 220 -9.85 -4.82 -12.89
C TYR A 220 -11.32 -4.82 -12.51
N LYS A 221 -11.66 -5.48 -11.41
CA LYS A 221 -13.01 -5.44 -10.85
C LYS A 221 -13.39 -4.06 -10.34
N ILE A 222 -12.41 -3.34 -9.79
CA ILE A 222 -12.53 -1.96 -9.33
C ILE A 222 -11.15 -1.30 -9.31
N THR A 223 -11.11 0.00 -9.61
CA THR A 223 -9.91 0.83 -9.56
C THR A 223 -10.11 1.99 -8.58
N PHE A 224 -9.17 2.19 -7.66
CA PHE A 224 -9.14 3.33 -6.76
C PHE A 224 -8.11 4.36 -7.25
N ALA A 225 -8.51 5.63 -7.30
CA ALA A 225 -7.67 6.75 -7.71
C ALA A 225 -7.79 7.93 -6.71
N PRO A 226 -7.37 7.72 -5.44
CA PRO A 226 -7.43 8.78 -4.44
C PRO A 226 -6.42 9.89 -4.75
N GLY A 227 -6.79 11.14 -4.59
CA GLY A 227 -5.90 12.29 -4.70
C GLY A 227 -5.34 12.57 -6.10
N LEU A 228 -5.81 11.90 -7.14
CA LEU A 228 -5.32 12.03 -8.51
C LEU A 228 -5.73 13.37 -9.12
N LEU A 229 -4.84 14.37 -9.12
CA LEU A 229 -5.17 15.76 -9.46
C LEU A 229 -5.70 15.93 -10.89
N THR A 230 -5.14 15.21 -11.86
CA THR A 230 -5.63 15.15 -13.25
C THR A 230 -6.12 13.74 -13.53
N VAL A 231 -7.38 13.58 -13.93
CA VAL A 231 -7.99 12.27 -14.19
C VAL A 231 -8.07 12.03 -15.70
N PRO A 232 -7.26 11.11 -16.25
CA PRO A 232 -7.30 10.83 -17.69
C PRO A 232 -8.61 10.14 -18.10
N GLU A 233 -9.06 10.38 -19.33
CA GLU A 233 -10.28 9.76 -19.88
C GLU A 233 -10.22 8.21 -19.87
N SER A 234 -9.03 7.65 -19.98
CA SER A 234 -8.81 6.19 -19.95
C SER A 234 -9.33 5.53 -18.67
N LEU A 235 -9.32 6.24 -17.52
CA LEU A 235 -9.86 5.71 -16.27
C LEU A 235 -11.38 5.52 -16.25
N GLN A 236 -12.12 5.91 -17.29
CA GLN A 236 -13.57 5.75 -17.35
C GLN A 236 -14.04 4.39 -17.90
N GLY A 237 -13.13 3.51 -18.28
CA GLY A 237 -13.43 2.20 -18.87
C GLY A 237 -13.93 1.12 -17.90
N GLY A 238 -13.95 1.38 -16.59
CA GLY A 238 -14.32 0.41 -15.56
C GLY A 238 -14.97 1.04 -14.34
N LEU A 239 -15.24 0.26 -13.30
CA LEU A 239 -15.70 0.78 -12.00
C LEU A 239 -14.54 1.49 -11.31
N VAL A 240 -14.66 2.79 -11.12
CA VAL A 240 -13.61 3.64 -10.56
C VAL A 240 -14.12 4.44 -9.37
N VAL A 241 -13.34 4.44 -8.30
CA VAL A 241 -13.51 5.30 -7.12
C VAL A 241 -12.42 6.36 -7.13
N ALA A 242 -12.78 7.58 -7.44
CA ALA A 242 -11.89 8.75 -7.44
C ALA A 242 -12.16 9.66 -6.24
N GLY A 243 -11.23 10.54 -5.92
CA GLY A 243 -11.37 11.51 -4.82
C GLY A 243 -10.71 11.05 -3.50
N PRO A 244 -10.61 11.94 -2.51
CA PRO A 244 -10.85 13.38 -2.68
C PRO A 244 -9.83 14.05 -3.59
N ARG A 245 -10.11 15.24 -4.06
CA ARG A 245 -9.24 16.07 -4.91
C ARG A 245 -8.97 15.52 -6.32
N ALA A 246 -9.50 14.37 -6.70
CA ALA A 246 -9.36 13.88 -8.07
C ALA A 246 -10.01 14.85 -9.06
N GLY A 247 -9.32 15.12 -10.19
CA GLY A 247 -9.77 16.08 -11.19
C GLY A 247 -9.87 17.53 -10.71
N SER A 248 -9.11 17.89 -9.66
CA SER A 248 -9.13 19.25 -9.09
C SER A 248 -8.19 20.22 -9.80
N LYS A 249 -7.37 19.73 -10.71
CA LYS A 249 -6.39 20.52 -11.47
C LYS A 249 -6.42 20.15 -12.94
N THR A 250 -6.05 21.14 -13.79
CA THR A 250 -5.70 20.91 -15.19
C THR A 250 -4.25 20.42 -15.30
N GLU A 251 -3.80 20.06 -16.50
CA GLU A 251 -2.40 19.69 -16.76
C GLU A 251 -1.42 20.83 -16.43
N GLU A 252 -1.86 22.10 -16.51
CA GLU A 252 -1.08 23.28 -16.10
C GLU A 252 -1.21 23.60 -14.61
N LEU A 253 -1.76 22.67 -13.80
CA LEU A 253 -2.00 22.82 -12.36
C LEU A 253 -2.90 24.01 -11.97
N THR A 254 -3.72 24.49 -12.90
CA THR A 254 -4.76 25.49 -12.60
C THR A 254 -6.05 24.81 -12.10
N ILE A 255 -6.93 25.57 -11.46
CA ILE A 255 -8.27 25.09 -11.14
C ILE A 255 -9.08 25.02 -12.45
N PRO A 256 -9.79 23.91 -12.76
CA PRO A 256 -10.64 23.82 -13.93
C PRO A 256 -11.69 24.93 -13.98
N GLU A 257 -11.97 25.49 -15.15
CA GLU A 257 -12.89 26.62 -15.34
C GLU A 257 -14.31 26.33 -14.82
N GLY A 258 -14.76 25.07 -14.92
CA GLY A 258 -16.04 24.59 -14.39
C GLY A 258 -16.03 24.23 -12.91
N LEU A 259 -14.95 24.48 -12.17
CA LEU A 259 -14.57 23.89 -10.88
C LEU A 259 -14.27 22.39 -11.03
N GLY A 260 -13.64 21.79 -9.99
CA GLY A 260 -13.44 20.34 -9.91
C GLY A 260 -14.69 19.61 -9.38
N PRO A 261 -14.77 18.30 -9.50
CA PRO A 261 -13.83 17.43 -10.21
C PRO A 261 -13.99 17.50 -11.72
N ASP A 262 -12.92 17.77 -12.46
CA ASP A 262 -12.92 17.67 -13.92
C ASP A 262 -12.79 16.19 -14.33
N ILE A 263 -13.91 15.49 -14.23
CA ILE A 263 -14.04 14.09 -14.61
C ILE A 263 -15.21 13.98 -15.59
N LYS A 264 -14.90 13.57 -16.80
CA LYS A 264 -15.88 13.47 -17.88
C LYS A 264 -17.10 12.62 -17.47
N GLY A 265 -18.27 13.19 -17.64
CA GLY A 265 -19.55 12.55 -17.33
C GLY A 265 -20.10 12.86 -15.94
N LEU A 266 -19.32 13.33 -14.98
CA LEU A 266 -19.85 13.84 -13.72
C LEU A 266 -20.54 15.18 -13.90
N SER A 267 -21.62 15.39 -13.14
CA SER A 267 -22.37 16.66 -13.06
C SER A 267 -22.28 17.21 -11.62
N THR A 268 -21.11 17.03 -11.02
CA THR A 268 -20.78 17.38 -9.65
C THR A 268 -19.72 18.45 -9.65
N LYS A 269 -19.81 19.41 -8.73
CA LYS A 269 -18.84 20.48 -8.52
C LYS A 269 -18.43 20.54 -7.06
N VAL A 270 -17.15 20.76 -6.79
CA VAL A 270 -16.62 21.10 -5.48
C VAL A 270 -16.73 22.61 -5.28
N THR A 271 -17.62 23.06 -4.41
CA THR A 271 -17.88 24.48 -4.17
C THR A 271 -16.93 25.10 -3.16
N PHE A 272 -16.48 24.34 -2.18
CA PHE A 272 -15.39 24.70 -1.27
C PHE A 272 -14.74 23.46 -0.65
N VAL A 273 -13.60 23.63 -0.03
CA VAL A 273 -12.79 22.59 0.59
C VAL A 273 -12.40 23.00 2.02
N GLU A 274 -12.24 21.99 2.89
CA GLU A 274 -11.82 22.19 4.27
C GLU A 274 -10.74 21.17 4.66
N SER A 275 -9.70 21.64 5.36
CA SER A 275 -8.83 20.76 6.12
C SER A 275 -9.40 20.58 7.53
N LEU A 276 -9.45 19.34 8.01
CA LEU A 276 -10.07 18.98 9.29
C LEU A 276 -8.98 18.66 10.32
N PRO A 277 -9.02 19.29 11.50
CA PRO A 277 -8.07 18.95 12.55
C PRO A 277 -8.40 17.55 13.14
N PRO A 278 -7.42 16.84 13.71
CA PRO A 278 -7.62 15.47 14.21
C PRO A 278 -8.74 15.31 15.25
N PHE A 279 -9.05 16.37 15.99
CA PHE A 279 -10.09 16.36 17.02
C PHE A 279 -11.49 16.75 16.52
N ALA A 280 -11.66 17.00 15.20
CA ALA A 280 -12.94 17.38 14.61
C ALA A 280 -13.17 16.65 13.26
N PRO A 281 -13.22 15.33 13.25
CA PRO A 281 -13.61 14.56 12.07
C PRO A 281 -15.09 14.82 11.75
N MET A 282 -15.46 14.65 10.47
CA MET A 282 -16.85 14.76 10.03
C MET A 282 -17.47 13.38 9.87
N ALA A 283 -18.43 13.06 10.71
CA ALA A 283 -19.06 11.75 10.74
C ALA A 283 -19.86 11.45 9.45
N LEU A 284 -19.75 10.22 9.00
CA LEU A 284 -20.52 9.67 7.88
C LEU A 284 -21.78 8.99 8.39
N GLU A 285 -22.89 9.19 7.71
CA GLU A 285 -24.15 8.51 8.02
C GLU A 285 -23.93 6.99 8.04
N GLY A 286 -24.26 6.32 9.15
CA GLY A 286 -24.12 4.88 9.36
C GLY A 286 -22.70 4.41 9.71
N GLY A 287 -21.79 5.30 10.06
CA GLY A 287 -20.47 5.03 10.63
C GLY A 287 -19.27 5.38 9.77
N GLY A 288 -18.14 5.58 10.43
CA GLY A 288 -16.94 6.14 9.85
C GLY A 288 -16.95 7.67 9.81
N ALA A 289 -15.85 8.25 9.36
CA ALA A 289 -15.73 9.71 9.27
C ALA A 289 -14.76 10.12 8.16
N PHE A 290 -14.90 11.36 7.69
CA PHE A 290 -13.82 12.04 6.99
C PHE A 290 -12.87 12.66 8.01
N MET A 291 -11.59 12.35 7.82
CA MET A 291 -10.46 12.88 8.56
C MET A 291 -9.75 13.91 7.68
N LYS A 292 -8.93 14.77 8.24
CA LYS A 292 -7.98 15.65 7.51
C LYS A 292 -8.55 16.54 6.40
N TRP A 293 -9.51 16.03 5.59
CA TRP A 293 -10.00 16.72 4.39
C TRP A 293 -11.45 16.40 4.06
N ARG A 294 -12.18 17.46 3.68
CA ARG A 294 -13.57 17.38 3.20
C ARG A 294 -13.80 18.38 2.07
N GLU A 295 -14.65 18.01 1.11
CA GLU A 295 -15.11 18.82 -0.01
C GLU A 295 -16.64 18.97 0.04
N ALA A 296 -17.15 20.18 -0.14
CA ALA A 296 -18.57 20.42 -0.28
C ALA A 296 -18.99 20.26 -1.75
N LEU A 297 -19.96 19.41 -1.98
CA LEU A 297 -20.44 19.07 -3.32
C LEU A 297 -21.77 19.76 -3.65
N GLU A 298 -21.84 20.39 -4.83
CA GLU A 298 -23.07 20.68 -5.55
C GLU A 298 -23.19 19.63 -6.67
N THR A 299 -24.27 18.84 -6.68
CA THR A 299 -24.37 17.70 -7.58
C THR A 299 -25.76 17.48 -8.16
N ARG A 300 -25.81 16.93 -9.39
CA ARG A 300 -26.99 16.32 -10.00
C ARG A 300 -26.82 14.81 -10.19
N ASP A 301 -25.69 14.26 -9.78
CA ASP A 301 -25.40 12.84 -9.80
C ASP A 301 -26.03 12.14 -8.58
N SER A 302 -26.13 10.83 -8.61
CA SER A 302 -26.72 10.07 -7.49
C SER A 302 -25.81 10.13 -6.26
N VAL A 303 -26.33 10.64 -5.15
CA VAL A 303 -25.64 10.60 -3.87
C VAL A 303 -25.77 9.19 -3.31
N ILE A 304 -24.64 8.56 -3.00
CA ILE A 304 -24.58 7.19 -2.48
C ILE A 304 -24.12 7.13 -1.03
N LEU A 305 -23.55 8.21 -0.51
CA LEU A 305 -23.12 8.35 0.90
C LEU A 305 -23.32 9.79 1.33
N HIS A 306 -23.77 9.97 2.57
CA HIS A 306 -23.97 11.29 3.16
C HIS A 306 -23.10 11.46 4.42
N LEU A 307 -22.80 12.70 4.77
CA LEU A 307 -22.41 13.08 6.12
C LEU A 307 -23.63 13.00 7.04
N GLU A 308 -23.44 12.84 8.35
CA GLU A 308 -24.55 12.81 9.32
C GLU A 308 -25.42 14.08 9.26
N GLU A 309 -24.86 15.22 8.87
CA GLU A 309 -25.59 16.48 8.64
C GLU A 309 -26.40 16.50 7.33
N GLY A 310 -26.39 15.42 6.54
CA GLY A 310 -27.14 15.26 5.30
C GLY A 310 -26.44 15.75 4.04
N ALA A 311 -25.25 16.35 4.14
CA ALA A 311 -24.48 16.78 2.96
C ALA A 311 -23.92 15.58 2.16
N PRO A 312 -23.79 15.68 0.81
CA PRO A 312 -23.21 14.61 0.01
C PRO A 312 -21.76 14.31 0.41
N ALA A 313 -21.44 13.03 0.68
CA ALA A 313 -20.12 12.54 0.98
C ALA A 313 -19.52 11.70 -0.15
N ALA A 314 -20.35 10.99 -0.90
CA ALA A 314 -19.94 10.34 -2.15
C ALA A 314 -21.07 10.38 -3.18
N VAL A 315 -20.70 10.55 -4.45
CA VAL A 315 -21.63 10.59 -5.57
C VAL A 315 -21.25 9.58 -6.63
N ARG A 316 -22.22 9.20 -7.46
CA ARG A 316 -22.04 8.21 -8.50
C ARG A 316 -22.69 8.60 -9.81
N LYS A 317 -21.98 8.38 -10.92
CA LYS A 317 -22.49 8.46 -12.27
C LYS A 317 -22.01 7.25 -13.08
N GLY A 318 -22.92 6.33 -13.38
CA GLY A 318 -22.54 5.10 -14.08
C GLY A 318 -21.53 4.26 -13.27
N GLN A 319 -20.34 4.09 -13.80
CA GLN A 319 -19.24 3.35 -13.18
C GLN A 319 -18.25 4.26 -12.43
N MET A 320 -18.42 5.58 -12.52
CA MET A 320 -17.57 6.54 -11.79
C MET A 320 -18.21 6.87 -10.43
N ILE A 321 -17.41 6.77 -9.39
CA ILE A 321 -17.75 7.18 -8.03
C ILE A 321 -16.74 8.26 -7.62
N TYR A 322 -17.24 9.32 -7.01
CA TYR A 322 -16.41 10.37 -6.44
C TYR A 322 -16.65 10.50 -4.95
N ILE A 323 -15.59 10.36 -4.14
CA ILE A 323 -15.65 10.54 -2.69
C ILE A 323 -15.10 11.91 -2.31
N ALA A 324 -15.87 12.64 -1.48
CA ALA A 324 -15.63 14.06 -1.19
C ALA A 324 -14.81 14.30 0.09
N GLY A 325 -14.03 13.35 0.52
CA GLY A 325 -13.22 13.51 1.72
C GLY A 325 -12.25 12.36 1.92
N TRP A 326 -11.41 12.47 2.95
CA TRP A 326 -10.45 11.46 3.34
C TRP A 326 -11.08 10.51 4.38
N PRO A 327 -11.52 9.31 4.00
CA PRO A 327 -12.16 8.40 4.94
C PRO A 327 -11.18 7.85 5.98
N ASP A 328 -11.66 7.63 7.19
CA ASP A 328 -11.02 6.75 8.15
C ASP A 328 -11.14 5.27 7.73
N ALA A 329 -10.56 4.37 8.52
CA ALA A 329 -10.59 2.93 8.21
C ALA A 329 -12.03 2.37 8.12
N THR A 330 -12.95 2.87 8.95
CA THR A 330 -14.37 2.48 8.94
C THR A 330 -15.08 3.02 7.70
N GLY A 331 -14.82 4.27 7.33
CA GLY A 331 -15.36 4.89 6.12
C GLY A 331 -14.89 4.18 4.83
N TRP A 332 -13.60 3.80 4.74
CA TRP A 332 -13.10 2.97 3.64
C TRP A 332 -13.78 1.60 3.60
N ARG A 333 -13.90 0.92 4.74
CA ARG A 333 -14.56 -0.38 4.80
C ARG A 333 -16.01 -0.29 4.35
N ARG A 334 -16.74 0.72 4.82
CA ARG A 334 -18.12 0.95 4.42
C ARG A 334 -18.27 1.18 2.91
N LEU A 335 -17.38 1.98 2.30
CA LEU A 335 -17.39 2.16 0.86
C LEU A 335 -17.15 0.84 0.13
N LEU A 336 -16.23 0.00 0.60
CA LEU A 336 -15.98 -1.33 0.06
C LEU A 336 -17.23 -2.23 0.18
N ASP A 337 -17.88 -2.28 1.35
CA ASP A 337 -19.10 -3.08 1.56
C ASP A 337 -20.22 -2.66 0.58
N MET A 338 -20.38 -1.37 0.32
CA MET A 338 -21.37 -0.86 -0.65
C MET A 338 -21.07 -1.25 -2.09
N LEU A 339 -19.82 -1.45 -2.46
CA LEU A 339 -19.38 -1.70 -3.83
C LEU A 339 -19.05 -3.17 -4.10
N ALA A 340 -18.91 -4.00 -3.06
CA ALA A 340 -18.41 -5.36 -3.15
C ALA A 340 -19.24 -6.24 -4.09
N GLU A 341 -20.56 -6.25 -3.93
CA GLU A 341 -21.45 -7.04 -4.78
C GLU A 341 -21.34 -6.65 -6.26
N GLN A 342 -21.38 -5.35 -6.55
CA GLN A 342 -21.26 -4.85 -7.91
C GLN A 342 -19.89 -5.14 -8.52
N ALA A 343 -18.82 -5.00 -7.72
CA ALA A 343 -17.46 -5.28 -8.15
C ALA A 343 -17.17 -6.80 -8.21
N GLY A 344 -18.06 -7.65 -7.71
CA GLY A 344 -17.84 -9.09 -7.60
C GLY A 344 -16.66 -9.42 -6.69
N LEU A 345 -16.53 -8.70 -5.56
CA LEU A 345 -15.48 -8.86 -4.57
C LEU A 345 -16.01 -9.62 -3.36
N ASP A 346 -15.24 -10.61 -2.90
CA ASP A 346 -15.47 -11.29 -1.63
C ASP A 346 -14.61 -10.61 -0.56
N LEU A 347 -15.27 -9.87 0.33
CA LEU A 347 -14.60 -9.17 1.43
C LEU A 347 -14.48 -10.07 2.66
N MET A 348 -13.38 -9.92 3.36
CA MET A 348 -13.09 -10.63 4.60
C MET A 348 -13.00 -9.66 5.79
N ASP A 349 -13.33 -10.14 6.99
CA ASP A 349 -13.05 -9.47 8.25
C ASP A 349 -11.80 -10.08 8.89
N LEU A 350 -10.65 -9.67 8.39
CA LEU A 350 -9.38 -10.19 8.88
C LEU A 350 -9.06 -9.63 10.28
N PRO A 351 -8.54 -10.46 11.20
CA PRO A 351 -7.91 -9.97 12.42
C PRO A 351 -6.87 -8.89 12.12
N PRO A 352 -6.66 -7.91 13.01
CA PRO A 352 -5.79 -6.75 12.74
C PRO A 352 -4.38 -7.11 12.26
N ASP A 353 -3.82 -8.22 12.77
CA ASP A 353 -2.46 -8.67 12.49
C ASP A 353 -2.36 -9.62 11.29
N LEU A 354 -3.49 -10.07 10.75
CA LEU A 354 -3.51 -11.04 9.66
C LEU A 354 -3.59 -10.33 8.30
N ARG A 355 -2.78 -10.80 7.36
CA ARG A 355 -2.83 -10.36 5.96
C ARG A 355 -2.90 -11.55 5.02
N LEU A 356 -3.47 -11.29 3.85
CA LEU A 356 -3.65 -12.26 2.78
C LEU A 356 -3.01 -11.73 1.49
N ARG A 357 -2.37 -12.61 0.73
CA ARG A 357 -2.04 -12.39 -0.67
C ARG A 357 -2.44 -13.61 -1.48
N GLU A 358 -3.14 -13.40 -2.57
CA GLU A 358 -3.48 -14.45 -3.53
C GLU A 358 -2.65 -14.32 -4.80
N THR A 359 -2.20 -15.46 -5.30
CA THR A 359 -1.65 -15.63 -6.65
C THR A 359 -2.62 -16.46 -7.49
N ASP A 360 -2.27 -16.80 -8.72
CA ASP A 360 -3.05 -17.70 -9.57
C ASP A 360 -3.12 -19.14 -9.02
N SER A 361 -2.10 -19.57 -8.30
CA SER A 361 -1.97 -20.95 -7.79
C SER A 361 -2.12 -21.08 -6.28
N HIS A 362 -1.87 -20.03 -5.51
CA HIS A 362 -1.78 -20.12 -4.04
C HIS A 362 -2.52 -18.99 -3.34
N ARG A 363 -2.83 -19.26 -2.07
CA ARG A 363 -3.27 -18.27 -1.08
C ARG A 363 -2.30 -18.28 0.08
N PHE A 364 -1.68 -17.11 0.36
CA PHE A 364 -0.70 -16.90 1.42
C PHE A 364 -1.31 -16.10 2.56
N TRP A 365 -1.05 -16.57 3.78
CA TRP A 365 -1.47 -15.93 5.01
C TRP A 365 -0.25 -15.50 5.83
N PHE A 366 -0.26 -14.28 6.33
CA PHE A 366 0.84 -13.67 7.09
C PHE A 366 0.31 -13.15 8.42
N ASN A 367 0.83 -13.69 9.52
CA ASN A 367 0.53 -13.20 10.86
C ASN A 367 1.64 -12.26 11.34
N TYR A 368 1.39 -10.96 11.28
CA TYR A 368 2.28 -9.92 11.80
C TYR A 368 2.19 -9.74 13.31
N GLY A 369 1.27 -10.45 13.97
CA GLY A 369 1.06 -10.34 15.42
C GLY A 369 2.16 -11.00 16.25
N PRO A 370 2.36 -10.51 17.49
CA PRO A 370 3.28 -11.10 18.45
C PRO A 370 2.73 -12.39 19.09
N ARG A 371 1.53 -12.81 18.72
CA ARG A 371 0.86 -14.01 19.25
C ARG A 371 0.28 -14.83 18.09
N ALA A 372 -0.02 -16.10 18.40
CA ALA A 372 -0.76 -16.92 17.44
C ALA A 372 -2.15 -16.34 17.19
N VAL A 373 -2.60 -16.43 15.92
CA VAL A 373 -3.92 -16.03 15.49
C VAL A 373 -4.63 -17.21 14.84
N THR A 374 -5.91 -17.40 15.16
CA THR A 374 -6.79 -18.37 14.50
C THR A 374 -7.84 -17.60 13.70
N TYR A 375 -7.93 -17.91 12.43
CA TYR A 375 -8.96 -17.36 11.53
C TYR A 375 -9.54 -18.49 10.69
N GLN A 376 -10.86 -18.65 10.72
CA GLN A 376 -11.53 -19.81 10.13
C GLN A 376 -10.90 -21.12 10.67
N ASN A 377 -10.34 -21.96 9.80
CA ASN A 377 -9.72 -23.24 10.16
C ASN A 377 -8.19 -23.20 10.18
N ILE A 378 -7.59 -22.01 10.07
CA ILE A 378 -6.14 -21.82 9.99
C ILE A 378 -5.66 -21.19 11.30
N THR A 379 -4.62 -21.78 11.92
CA THR A 379 -3.94 -21.20 13.06
C THR A 379 -2.48 -20.92 12.68
N LEU A 380 -2.10 -19.65 12.71
CA LEU A 380 -0.74 -19.20 12.45
C LEU A 380 -0.06 -18.83 13.78
N PRO A 381 1.17 -19.30 14.02
CA PRO A 381 1.95 -18.82 15.14
C PRO A 381 2.27 -17.32 15.02
N ALA A 382 2.85 -16.72 16.05
CA ALA A 382 3.45 -15.38 15.94
C ALA A 382 4.47 -15.36 14.79
N ALA A 383 4.53 -14.26 14.01
CA ALA A 383 5.40 -14.13 12.85
C ALA A 383 5.24 -15.31 11.85
N GLY A 384 4.04 -15.87 11.75
CA GLY A 384 3.75 -17.08 11.00
C GLY A 384 3.39 -16.82 9.55
N VAL A 385 3.81 -17.74 8.70
CA VAL A 385 3.38 -17.83 7.29
C VAL A 385 2.71 -19.16 7.05
N HIS A 386 1.60 -19.16 6.36
CA HIS A 386 0.92 -20.35 5.87
C HIS A 386 0.48 -20.12 4.42
N TRP A 387 0.51 -21.18 3.62
CA TRP A 387 -0.04 -21.13 2.26
C TRP A 387 -0.78 -22.40 1.93
N GLU A 388 -1.72 -22.27 1.03
CA GLU A 388 -2.54 -23.37 0.48
C GLU A 388 -2.61 -23.23 -1.04
N VAL A 389 -2.65 -24.35 -1.73
CA VAL A 389 -2.89 -24.41 -3.18
C VAL A 389 -4.38 -24.18 -3.41
N LYS A 390 -4.73 -23.35 -4.42
CA LYS A 390 -6.11 -23.06 -4.83
C LYS A 390 -6.74 -24.21 -5.62
#